data_1de78e0ddba225b6c7bc4b51c1cd3510
#
_entry.id   1de78e0ddba225b6c7bc4b51c1cd3510
#
_cell.length_a   1.000
_cell.length_b   1.000
_cell.length_c   1.000
_cell.angle_alpha   90.00
_cell.angle_beta   90.00
_cell.angle_gamma   90.00
#
_symmetry.space_group_name_H-M   'P 1'
#
loop_
_entity.id
_entity.type
_entity.pdbx_description
1 polymer ?
#
loop_
_entity_poly.entity_id
_entity_poly.type
_entity_poly.pdbx_seq_one_letter_code
_entity_poly.pdbx_strand_id
1 'polypeptide(L)'
;MITYKRGSTGEMVKQIQEALNLLPDGIFGITTEQAVREFQRNKGLKADGIVGPATLARLVPLKFKKSSRVITEIIVHCSATPEGKDYTVDDIRNWHRQQGWSDIGYHYVVYRNGAIMLGRDVDLVGAHCSRNGHNLHSIGVCYIGGLEYKENTPVYLLKAKDTRTEEQKAALLSLLYDLRKLYPNARICGHHDFDSSKECPSFDAMNEYRTL
;
A
#
# COMPACT_ATOMS: atom_id res chain seq x y z
N MET A 1 2.44 13.16 6.89
CA MET A 1 3.45 12.19 6.35
C MET A 1 3.62 11.08 7.38
N ILE A 2 3.37 9.83 6.99
CA ILE A 2 3.48 8.69 7.92
C ILE A 2 4.95 8.47 8.27
N THR A 3 5.22 8.36 9.57
CA THR A 3 6.55 8.08 10.13
C THR A 3 6.42 7.07 11.27
N TYR A 4 7.42 6.23 11.45
CA TYR A 4 7.52 5.32 12.58
C TYR A 4 8.60 5.80 13.52
N LYS A 5 8.26 5.94 14.79
CA LYS A 5 9.11 6.49 15.86
C LYS A 5 8.75 5.86 17.20
N ARG A 6 9.44 6.19 18.25
CA ARG A 6 9.11 5.70 19.60
C ARG A 6 7.62 5.86 19.91
N GLY A 7 6.99 4.77 20.33
CA GLY A 7 5.57 4.64 20.57
C GLY A 7 4.75 4.15 19.38
N SER A 8 5.31 4.06 18.18
CA SER A 8 4.65 3.39 17.04
C SER A 8 4.56 1.89 17.31
N THR A 9 3.47 1.26 16.86
CA THR A 9 3.25 -0.19 16.97
C THR A 9 2.69 -0.75 15.67
N GLY A 10 2.72 -2.08 15.51
CA GLY A 10 2.08 -2.79 14.41
C GLY A 10 3.04 -3.52 13.48
N GLU A 11 2.50 -4.07 12.40
CA GLU A 11 3.23 -4.97 11.51
C GLU A 11 4.44 -4.31 10.81
N MET A 12 4.32 -3.03 10.45
CA MET A 12 5.46 -2.32 9.87
C MET A 12 6.61 -2.12 10.85
N VAL A 13 6.30 -1.96 12.15
CA VAL A 13 7.34 -1.88 13.18
C VAL A 13 8.09 -3.21 13.28
N LYS A 14 7.40 -4.36 13.17
CA LYS A 14 8.06 -5.68 13.10
C LYS A 14 9.00 -5.77 11.90
N GLN A 15 8.55 -5.37 10.71
CA GLN A 15 9.39 -5.38 9.50
C GLN A 15 10.62 -4.48 9.65
N ILE A 16 10.47 -3.31 10.27
CA ILE A 16 11.59 -2.42 10.61
C ILE A 16 12.57 -3.13 11.56
N GLN A 17 12.06 -3.79 12.60
CA GLN A 17 12.88 -4.53 13.57
C GLN A 17 13.61 -5.70 12.93
N GLU A 18 12.94 -6.49 12.11
CA GLU A 18 13.54 -7.58 11.32
C GLU A 18 14.69 -7.08 10.42
N ALA A 19 14.46 -5.97 9.69
CA ALA A 19 15.47 -5.36 8.84
C ALA A 19 16.68 -4.81 9.62
N LEU A 20 16.49 -4.52 10.91
CA LEU A 20 17.54 -4.11 11.85
C LEU A 20 18.13 -5.27 12.65
N ASN A 21 17.73 -6.53 12.37
CA ASN A 21 18.08 -7.73 13.12
C ASN A 21 17.73 -7.64 14.62
N LEU A 22 16.62 -7.03 14.93
CA LEU A 22 16.05 -6.96 16.29
C LEU A 22 14.92 -7.99 16.43
N LEU A 23 14.55 -8.28 17.71
CA LEU A 23 13.34 -9.07 18.01
C LEU A 23 12.11 -8.31 17.51
N PRO A 24 11.28 -8.91 16.60
CA PRO A 24 10.15 -8.23 15.98
C PRO A 24 8.90 -8.28 16.89
N ASP A 25 8.94 -7.58 18.03
CA ASP A 25 7.81 -7.48 18.97
C ASP A 25 6.71 -6.52 18.47
N GLY A 26 6.98 -5.73 17.44
CA GLY A 26 6.03 -4.78 16.87
C GLY A 26 5.87 -3.51 17.71
N ILE A 27 6.77 -3.25 18.67
CA ILE A 27 6.75 -2.05 19.52
C ILE A 27 8.02 -1.23 19.23
N PHE A 28 7.87 -0.02 18.71
CA PHE A 28 9.00 0.87 18.46
C PHE A 28 9.47 1.49 19.79
N GLY A 29 10.31 0.75 20.50
CA GLY A 29 10.90 1.14 21.76
C GLY A 29 12.23 1.90 21.60
N ILE A 30 12.93 2.10 22.72
CA ILE A 30 14.24 2.78 22.74
C ILE A 30 15.30 2.01 21.97
N THR A 31 15.29 0.67 22.03
CA THR A 31 16.22 -0.20 21.30
C THR A 31 16.03 -0.03 19.78
N THR A 32 14.78 -0.02 19.32
CA THR A 32 14.47 0.19 17.90
C THR A 32 14.91 1.56 17.44
N GLU A 33 14.66 2.62 18.25
CA GLU A 33 15.10 3.98 17.90
C GLU A 33 16.62 4.09 17.79
N GLN A 34 17.36 3.48 18.69
CA GLN A 34 18.83 3.50 18.69
C GLN A 34 19.38 2.79 17.44
N ALA A 35 18.84 1.63 17.10
CA ALA A 35 19.22 0.88 15.91
C ALA A 35 18.89 1.66 14.62
N VAL A 36 17.74 2.35 14.58
CA VAL A 36 17.39 3.24 13.46
C VAL A 36 18.39 4.38 13.32
N ARG A 37 18.79 5.05 14.41
CA ARG A 37 19.80 6.11 14.37
C ARG A 37 21.15 5.62 13.84
N GLU A 38 21.57 4.44 14.27
CA GLU A 38 22.79 3.81 13.78
C GLU A 38 22.70 3.50 12.28
N PHE A 39 21.62 2.85 11.85
CA PHE A 39 21.36 2.59 10.43
C PHE A 39 21.39 3.88 9.60
N GLN A 40 20.73 4.93 10.08
CA GLN A 40 20.68 6.23 9.40
C GLN A 40 22.09 6.82 9.23
N ARG A 41 22.93 6.79 10.28
CA ARG A 41 24.34 7.21 10.20
C ARG A 41 25.12 6.42 9.15
N ASN A 42 24.98 5.09 9.19
CA ASN A 42 25.69 4.19 8.26
C ASN A 42 25.25 4.37 6.79
N LYS A 43 24.04 4.88 6.57
CA LYS A 43 23.48 5.13 5.22
C LYS A 43 23.55 6.62 4.81
N GLY A 44 24.21 7.48 5.58
CA GLY A 44 24.32 8.90 5.28
C GLY A 44 22.99 9.65 5.32
N LEU A 45 22.05 9.15 6.14
CA LEU A 45 20.76 9.78 6.37
C LEU A 45 20.80 10.66 7.63
N LYS A 46 19.83 11.57 7.78
CA LYS A 46 19.64 12.29 9.04
C LYS A 46 19.34 11.29 10.15
N ALA A 47 20.22 11.23 11.16
CA ALA A 47 20.14 10.27 12.26
C ALA A 47 19.22 10.77 13.38
N ASP A 48 17.93 10.99 13.06
CA ASP A 48 16.91 11.46 13.99
C ASP A 48 16.13 10.34 14.70
N GLY A 49 16.39 9.07 14.35
CA GLY A 49 15.70 7.92 14.93
C GLY A 49 14.26 7.75 14.46
N ILE A 50 13.86 8.50 13.44
CA ILE A 50 12.52 8.46 12.86
C ILE A 50 12.58 7.75 11.50
N VAL A 51 11.80 6.70 11.32
CA VAL A 51 11.69 6.02 10.02
C VAL A 51 10.66 6.74 9.18
N GLY A 52 11.11 7.76 8.45
CA GLY A 52 10.38 8.40 7.38
C GLY A 52 10.60 7.68 6.04
N PRO A 53 10.03 8.19 4.92
CA PRO A 53 10.10 7.55 3.61
C PRO A 53 11.52 7.21 3.16
N ALA A 54 12.46 8.14 3.28
CA ALA A 54 13.85 7.95 2.88
C ALA A 54 14.56 6.86 3.70
N THR A 55 14.28 6.76 4.98
CA THR A 55 14.80 5.71 5.87
C THR A 55 14.15 4.38 5.53
N LEU A 56 12.82 4.37 5.38
CA LEU A 56 12.04 3.15 5.11
C LEU A 56 12.47 2.48 3.80
N ALA A 57 12.60 3.25 2.74
CA ALA A 57 13.01 2.74 1.42
C ALA A 57 14.39 2.07 1.43
N ARG A 58 15.30 2.50 2.32
CA ARG A 58 16.65 1.90 2.45
C ARG A 58 16.70 0.78 3.48
N LEU A 59 15.82 0.80 4.47
CA LEU A 59 15.79 -0.17 5.56
C LEU A 59 15.00 -1.42 5.18
N VAL A 60 13.84 -1.23 4.56
CA VAL A 60 12.94 -2.30 4.11
C VAL A 60 12.79 -2.18 2.59
N PRO A 61 13.83 -2.51 1.80
CA PRO A 61 13.71 -2.48 0.35
C PRO A 61 12.65 -3.49 -0.07
N LEU A 62 11.65 -3.03 -0.79
CA LEU A 62 10.62 -3.89 -1.34
C LEU A 62 11.24 -4.91 -2.29
N LYS A 63 11.26 -6.16 -1.87
CA LYS A 63 11.53 -7.28 -2.76
C LYS A 63 10.19 -7.76 -3.33
N PHE A 64 9.94 -7.43 -4.59
CA PHE A 64 8.76 -7.95 -5.27
C PHE A 64 8.94 -9.45 -5.49
N LYS A 65 8.14 -10.24 -4.79
CA LYS A 65 8.07 -11.69 -4.93
C LYS A 65 7.09 -12.03 -6.05
N LYS A 66 7.46 -12.93 -6.95
CA LYS A 66 6.52 -13.52 -7.89
C LYS A 66 5.62 -14.50 -7.14
N SER A 67 4.32 -14.36 -7.30
CA SER A 67 3.34 -15.30 -6.72
C SER A 67 3.45 -16.68 -7.36
N SER A 68 3.23 -17.73 -6.58
CA SER A 68 3.03 -19.08 -7.06
C SER A 68 1.68 -19.28 -7.77
N ARG A 69 0.73 -18.34 -7.59
CA ARG A 69 -0.57 -18.33 -8.26
C ARG A 69 -0.43 -17.91 -9.73
N VAL A 70 -1.36 -18.35 -10.57
CA VAL A 70 -1.50 -17.83 -11.95
C VAL A 70 -2.11 -16.43 -11.87
N ILE A 71 -1.34 -15.40 -12.21
CA ILE A 71 -1.77 -14.00 -12.19
C ILE A 71 -1.99 -13.52 -13.62
N THR A 72 -3.22 -13.14 -13.93
CA THR A 72 -3.66 -12.60 -15.23
C THR A 72 -4.08 -11.14 -15.15
N GLU A 73 -4.18 -10.58 -13.94
CA GLU A 73 -4.66 -9.23 -13.71
C GLU A 73 -3.89 -8.54 -12.58
N ILE A 74 -3.64 -7.26 -12.76
CA ILE A 74 -3.18 -6.34 -11.72
C ILE A 74 -4.28 -5.30 -11.57
N ILE A 75 -5.01 -5.33 -10.46
CA ILE A 75 -6.19 -4.48 -10.26
C ILE A 75 -5.84 -3.32 -9.34
N VAL A 76 -5.97 -2.11 -9.88
CA VAL A 76 -5.73 -0.87 -9.14
C VAL A 76 -6.99 -0.46 -8.39
N HIS A 77 -6.81 -0.07 -7.13
CA HIS A 77 -7.86 0.40 -6.22
C HIS A 77 -7.46 1.72 -5.55
N CYS A 78 -8.45 2.41 -5.03
CA CYS A 78 -8.28 3.41 -3.98
C CYS A 78 -8.82 2.89 -2.65
N SER A 79 -8.34 3.46 -1.54
CA SER A 79 -8.86 3.12 -0.20
C SER A 79 -10.23 3.71 0.11
N ALA A 80 -10.80 4.50 -0.81
CA ALA A 80 -12.03 5.27 -0.61
C ALA A 80 -11.96 6.15 0.66
N THR A 81 -10.85 6.85 0.82
CA THR A 81 -10.62 7.76 1.95
C THR A 81 -10.51 9.21 1.47
N PRO A 82 -10.84 10.19 2.34
CA PRO A 82 -10.82 11.60 1.98
C PRO A 82 -9.43 12.09 1.58
N GLU A 83 -9.39 12.97 0.59
CA GLU A 83 -8.18 13.69 0.16
C GLU A 83 -7.47 14.34 1.35
N GLY A 84 -6.14 14.33 1.34
CA GLY A 84 -5.34 14.99 2.35
C GLY A 84 -5.15 14.18 3.64
N LYS A 85 -5.81 13.04 3.82
CA LYS A 85 -5.68 12.19 5.02
C LYS A 85 -4.71 11.04 4.79
N ASP A 86 -3.84 10.81 5.76
CA ASP A 86 -2.89 9.70 5.76
C ASP A 86 -3.47 8.52 6.53
N TYR A 87 -3.38 7.32 5.92
CA TYR A 87 -3.76 6.05 6.54
C TYR A 87 -2.69 5.00 6.27
N THR A 88 -2.58 4.04 7.18
CA THR A 88 -1.59 2.95 7.11
C THR A 88 -2.20 1.66 6.60
N VAL A 89 -1.34 0.69 6.27
CA VAL A 89 -1.76 -0.71 6.02
C VAL A 89 -2.51 -1.26 7.22
N ASP A 90 -2.08 -0.93 8.44
CA ASP A 90 -2.73 -1.44 9.66
C ASP A 90 -4.12 -0.81 9.89
N ASP A 91 -4.32 0.45 9.51
CA ASP A 91 -5.66 1.07 9.53
C ASP A 91 -6.60 0.32 8.58
N ILE A 92 -6.18 0.09 7.32
CA ILE A 92 -7.00 -0.65 6.33
C ILE A 92 -7.23 -2.09 6.79
N ARG A 93 -6.21 -2.75 7.33
CA ARG A 93 -6.31 -4.11 7.87
C ARG A 93 -7.34 -4.19 8.97
N ASN A 94 -7.34 -3.21 9.89
CA ASN A 94 -8.29 -3.15 10.99
C ASN A 94 -9.72 -2.94 10.48
N TRP A 95 -9.94 -2.06 9.50
CA TRP A 95 -11.27 -1.86 8.89
C TRP A 95 -11.77 -3.14 8.21
N HIS A 96 -10.91 -3.82 7.47
CA HIS A 96 -11.28 -5.07 6.81
C HIS A 96 -11.60 -6.17 7.82
N ARG A 97 -10.85 -6.27 8.93
CA ARG A 97 -11.14 -7.21 10.02
C ARG A 97 -12.45 -6.89 10.73
N GLN A 98 -12.78 -5.63 10.92
CA GLN A 98 -14.09 -5.22 11.46
C GLN A 98 -15.25 -5.60 10.54
N GLN A 99 -15.00 -5.76 9.23
CA GLN A 99 -15.95 -6.29 8.27
C GLN A 99 -16.00 -7.84 8.23
N GLY A 100 -15.26 -8.50 9.09
CA GLY A 100 -15.20 -9.98 9.17
C GLY A 100 -14.18 -10.63 8.25
N TRP A 101 -13.28 -9.85 7.62
CA TRP A 101 -12.22 -10.42 6.77
C TRP A 101 -11.04 -10.88 7.63
N SER A 102 -10.30 -11.89 7.13
CA SER A 102 -9.15 -12.43 7.87
C SER A 102 -7.94 -11.50 7.89
N ASP A 103 -7.78 -10.65 6.86
CA ASP A 103 -6.66 -9.72 6.71
C ASP A 103 -7.03 -8.61 5.71
N ILE A 104 -6.09 -7.66 5.49
CA ILE A 104 -6.20 -6.65 4.44
C ILE A 104 -6.48 -7.33 3.08
N GLY A 105 -7.35 -6.73 2.26
CA GLY A 105 -7.72 -7.28 0.95
C GLY A 105 -6.66 -7.12 -0.13
N TYR A 106 -5.80 -6.10 -0.01
CA TYR A 106 -4.83 -5.68 -1.01
C TYR A 106 -3.45 -6.29 -0.77
N HIS A 107 -2.70 -6.56 -1.86
CA HIS A 107 -1.33 -7.08 -1.79
C HIS A 107 -0.31 -5.95 -1.62
N TYR A 108 -0.57 -4.80 -2.22
CA TYR A 108 0.27 -3.60 -2.11
C TYR A 108 -0.58 -2.38 -1.78
N VAL A 109 -0.02 -1.48 -0.97
CA VAL A 109 -0.65 -0.19 -0.65
C VAL A 109 0.35 0.93 -0.91
N VAL A 110 -0.07 1.94 -1.67
CA VAL A 110 0.73 3.12 -2.00
C VAL A 110 0.28 4.28 -1.13
N TYR A 111 1.17 4.71 -0.24
CA TYR A 111 0.93 5.84 0.66
C TYR A 111 1.02 7.17 -0.07
N ARG A 112 0.41 8.22 0.48
CA ARG A 112 0.38 9.56 -0.13
C ARG A 112 1.77 10.17 -0.38
N ASN A 113 2.78 9.74 0.33
CA ASN A 113 4.19 10.13 0.13
C ASN A 113 4.95 9.24 -0.88
N GLY A 114 4.24 8.39 -1.62
CA GLY A 114 4.83 7.46 -2.58
C GLY A 114 5.44 6.18 -1.97
N ALA A 115 5.44 6.01 -0.65
CA ALA A 115 5.92 4.77 -0.06
C ALA A 115 5.00 3.60 -0.44
N ILE A 116 5.58 2.52 -0.95
CA ILE A 116 4.87 1.29 -1.28
C ILE A 116 5.02 0.33 -0.11
N MET A 117 3.90 -0.21 0.35
CA MET A 117 3.83 -1.06 1.52
C MET A 117 3.26 -2.43 1.14
N LEU A 118 3.78 -3.49 1.79
CA LEU A 118 3.21 -4.82 1.65
C LEU A 118 1.93 -4.92 2.50
N GLY A 119 0.90 -5.47 1.90
CA GLY A 119 -0.34 -5.80 2.56
C GLY A 119 -0.47 -7.31 2.81
N ARG A 120 -1.34 -7.99 2.05
CA ARG A 120 -1.49 -9.44 2.05
C ARG A 120 -0.35 -10.07 1.23
N ASP A 121 0.16 -11.24 1.66
CA ASP A 121 1.16 -11.98 0.88
C ASP A 121 0.62 -12.30 -0.53
N VAL A 122 1.46 -12.15 -1.54
CA VAL A 122 1.07 -12.35 -2.95
C VAL A 122 0.69 -13.79 -3.29
N ASP A 123 1.10 -14.78 -2.49
CA ASP A 123 0.69 -16.19 -2.64
C ASP A 123 -0.71 -16.46 -2.06
N LEU A 124 -1.23 -15.55 -1.26
CA LEU A 124 -2.60 -15.63 -0.74
C LEU A 124 -3.57 -14.94 -1.69
N VAL A 125 -4.75 -15.52 -1.84
CA VAL A 125 -5.84 -14.89 -2.62
C VAL A 125 -6.28 -13.61 -1.93
N GLY A 126 -6.35 -12.51 -2.68
CA GLY A 126 -6.79 -11.21 -2.19
C GLY A 126 -8.29 -11.20 -1.80
N ALA A 127 -8.73 -10.08 -1.24
CA ALA A 127 -10.14 -9.81 -0.97
C ALA A 127 -10.47 -8.38 -1.42
N HIS A 128 -10.22 -8.06 -2.70
CA HIS A 128 -10.32 -6.71 -3.24
C HIS A 128 -11.26 -6.61 -4.46
N CYS A 129 -11.50 -7.73 -5.18
CA CYS A 129 -12.39 -7.80 -6.33
C CYS A 129 -13.03 -9.19 -6.38
N SER A 130 -14.13 -9.38 -5.63
CA SER A 130 -14.77 -10.69 -5.48
C SER A 130 -15.66 -11.09 -6.66
N ARG A 131 -16.11 -10.10 -7.46
CA ARG A 131 -17.01 -10.35 -8.59
C ARG A 131 -16.35 -11.30 -9.58
N ASN A 132 -17.08 -12.31 -10.05
CA ASN A 132 -16.63 -13.30 -11.03
C ASN A 132 -15.29 -14.00 -10.70
N GLY A 133 -14.88 -14.01 -9.42
CA GLY A 133 -13.67 -14.70 -8.97
C GLY A 133 -12.34 -14.01 -9.29
N HIS A 134 -12.34 -12.72 -9.66
CA HIS A 134 -11.13 -11.98 -10.01
C HIS A 134 -10.03 -12.01 -8.94
N ASN A 135 -10.38 -12.12 -7.65
CA ASN A 135 -9.40 -12.30 -6.58
C ASN A 135 -8.44 -13.47 -6.79
N LEU A 136 -8.92 -14.58 -7.43
CA LEU A 136 -8.13 -15.81 -7.60
C LEU A 136 -6.91 -15.60 -8.52
N HIS A 137 -7.03 -14.71 -9.49
CA HIS A 137 -6.06 -14.53 -10.58
C HIS A 137 -5.45 -13.13 -10.64
N SER A 138 -5.57 -12.36 -9.55
CA SER A 138 -5.13 -10.96 -9.55
C SER A 138 -4.20 -10.60 -8.39
N ILE A 139 -3.46 -9.51 -8.63
CA ILE A 139 -2.74 -8.74 -7.62
C ILE A 139 -3.51 -7.44 -7.39
N GLY A 140 -3.97 -7.19 -6.17
CA GLY A 140 -4.61 -5.92 -5.80
C GLY A 140 -3.61 -4.89 -5.32
N VAL A 141 -3.60 -3.73 -5.98
CA VAL A 141 -2.78 -2.55 -5.63
C VAL A 141 -3.71 -1.42 -5.23
N CYS A 142 -3.56 -0.89 -4.02
CA CYS A 142 -4.41 0.17 -3.49
C CYS A 142 -3.61 1.44 -3.21
N TYR A 143 -4.08 2.61 -3.62
CA TYR A 143 -3.52 3.87 -3.15
C TYR A 143 -4.41 4.51 -2.07
N ILE A 144 -3.81 5.28 -1.15
CA ILE A 144 -4.54 6.01 -0.10
C ILE A 144 -5.18 7.25 -0.70
N GLY A 145 -6.51 7.33 -0.66
CA GLY A 145 -7.29 8.41 -1.26
C GLY A 145 -8.53 7.90 -1.98
N GLY A 146 -8.93 8.63 -3.01
CA GLY A 146 -10.02 8.27 -3.92
C GLY A 146 -11.34 9.00 -3.67
N LEU A 147 -11.43 9.80 -2.61
CA LEU A 147 -12.59 10.65 -2.33
C LEU A 147 -12.18 12.11 -2.16
N GLU A 148 -13.04 13.03 -2.59
CA GLU A 148 -12.90 14.46 -2.29
C GLU A 148 -12.84 14.70 -0.78
N TYR A 149 -12.26 15.82 -0.36
CA TYR A 149 -12.39 16.31 1.00
C TYR A 149 -13.47 17.38 1.06
N LYS A 150 -14.40 17.23 2.01
CA LYS A 150 -15.41 18.24 2.31
C LYS A 150 -15.61 18.28 3.82
N GLU A 151 -15.39 19.46 4.39
CA GLU A 151 -15.50 19.67 5.82
C GLU A 151 -16.90 19.30 6.35
N ASN A 152 -16.95 18.69 7.54
CA ASN A 152 -18.18 18.26 8.21
C ASN A 152 -19.12 17.36 7.37
N THR A 153 -18.55 16.65 6.38
CA THR A 153 -19.31 15.74 5.52
C THR A 153 -18.94 14.29 5.84
N PRO A 154 -19.91 13.43 6.18
CA PRO A 154 -19.67 12.00 6.36
C PRO A 154 -19.05 11.35 5.12
N VAL A 155 -18.13 10.39 5.32
CA VAL A 155 -17.37 9.74 4.24
C VAL A 155 -18.26 9.14 3.15
N TYR A 156 -19.41 8.56 3.53
CA TYR A 156 -20.35 7.94 2.58
C TYR A 156 -21.08 8.94 1.65
N LEU A 157 -20.96 10.24 1.91
CA LEU A 157 -21.51 11.32 1.06
C LEU A 157 -20.43 11.99 0.19
N LEU A 158 -19.16 11.66 0.39
CA LEU A 158 -18.06 12.21 -0.41
C LEU A 158 -18.06 11.58 -1.81
N LYS A 159 -17.76 12.40 -2.81
CA LYS A 159 -17.69 11.95 -4.20
C LYS A 159 -16.34 11.34 -4.51
N ALA A 160 -16.35 10.38 -5.42
CA ALA A 160 -15.14 9.82 -6.00
C ALA A 160 -14.35 10.92 -6.74
N LYS A 161 -13.05 10.94 -6.51
CA LYS A 161 -12.11 11.90 -7.09
C LYS A 161 -10.74 11.26 -7.21
N ASP A 162 -10.02 11.47 -8.31
CA ASP A 162 -8.60 11.16 -8.37
C ASP A 162 -7.84 12.12 -7.43
N THR A 163 -7.42 11.58 -6.28
CA THR A 163 -6.75 12.33 -5.21
C THR A 163 -5.28 11.93 -5.08
N ARG A 164 -4.75 11.22 -6.09
CA ARG A 164 -3.34 10.79 -6.08
C ARG A 164 -2.42 12.01 -6.06
N THR A 165 -1.45 11.98 -5.15
CA THR A 165 -0.32 12.93 -5.17
C THR A 165 0.61 12.58 -6.33
N GLU A 166 1.50 13.48 -6.70
CA GLU A 166 2.52 13.22 -7.74
C GLU A 166 3.44 12.07 -7.31
N GLU A 167 3.75 11.96 -6.01
CA GLU A 167 4.52 10.86 -5.45
C GLU A 167 3.78 9.52 -5.58
N GLN A 168 2.46 9.52 -5.39
CA GLN A 168 1.65 8.31 -5.59
C GLN A 168 1.59 7.91 -7.07
N LYS A 169 1.44 8.83 -7.98
CA LYS A 169 1.45 8.56 -9.43
C LYS A 169 2.77 7.93 -9.86
N ALA A 170 3.89 8.53 -9.43
CA ALA A 170 5.23 8.00 -9.73
C ALA A 170 5.44 6.61 -9.10
N ALA A 171 5.01 6.41 -7.86
CA ALA A 171 5.14 5.13 -7.17
C ALA A 171 4.26 4.04 -7.78
N LEU A 172 3.01 4.36 -8.16
CA LEU A 172 2.12 3.44 -8.87
C LEU A 172 2.71 3.01 -10.21
N LEU A 173 3.21 3.96 -11.01
CA LEU A 173 3.86 3.66 -12.29
C LEU A 173 5.04 2.71 -12.10
N SER A 174 5.92 2.98 -11.12
CA SER A 174 7.07 2.13 -10.82
C SER A 174 6.65 0.73 -10.35
N LEU A 175 5.69 0.64 -9.43
CA LEU A 175 5.18 -0.63 -8.92
C LEU A 175 4.54 -1.47 -10.04
N LEU A 176 3.70 -0.85 -10.86
CA LEU A 176 3.02 -1.53 -11.96
C LEU A 176 4.02 -2.02 -13.02
N TYR A 177 5.05 -1.22 -13.32
CA TYR A 177 6.14 -1.63 -14.20
C TYR A 177 6.88 -2.86 -13.67
N ASP A 178 7.22 -2.90 -12.37
CA ASP A 178 7.89 -4.04 -11.77
C ASP A 178 6.98 -5.28 -11.68
N LEU A 179 5.69 -5.09 -11.39
CA LEU A 179 4.71 -6.18 -11.44
C LEU A 179 4.53 -6.73 -12.85
N ARG A 180 4.57 -5.89 -13.89
CA ARG A 180 4.52 -6.33 -15.29
C ARG A 180 5.74 -7.16 -15.68
N LYS A 181 6.93 -6.88 -15.13
CA LYS A 181 8.11 -7.76 -15.33
C LYS A 181 7.89 -9.16 -14.73
N LEU A 182 7.23 -9.25 -13.57
CA LEU A 182 6.91 -10.52 -12.94
C LEU A 182 5.76 -11.26 -13.65
N TYR A 183 4.79 -10.51 -14.18
CA TYR A 183 3.56 -11.01 -14.81
C TYR A 183 3.35 -10.36 -16.19
N PRO A 184 4.17 -10.72 -17.21
CA PRO A 184 4.19 -10.01 -18.50
C PRO A 184 2.86 -10.06 -19.27
N ASN A 185 2.02 -11.05 -19.00
CA ASN A 185 0.72 -11.20 -19.66
C ASN A 185 -0.46 -10.68 -18.81
N ALA A 186 -0.21 -10.16 -17.59
CA ALA A 186 -1.27 -9.65 -16.75
C ALA A 186 -1.80 -8.30 -17.25
N ARG A 187 -3.12 -8.12 -17.34
CA ARG A 187 -3.75 -6.83 -17.69
C ARG A 187 -3.72 -5.91 -16.46
N ILE A 188 -3.48 -4.63 -16.68
CA ILE A 188 -3.67 -3.60 -15.65
C ILE A 188 -5.07 -3.03 -15.82
N CYS A 189 -5.88 -3.06 -14.76
CA CYS A 189 -7.28 -2.64 -14.77
C CYS A 189 -7.59 -1.86 -13.49
N GLY A 190 -8.68 -1.09 -13.51
CA GLY A 190 -9.31 -0.54 -12.31
C GLY A 190 -10.37 -1.48 -11.74
N HIS A 191 -10.79 -1.28 -10.51
CA HIS A 191 -11.88 -2.07 -9.92
C HIS A 191 -13.21 -1.86 -10.70
N HIS A 192 -13.48 -0.65 -11.15
CA HIS A 192 -14.69 -0.33 -11.93
C HIS A 192 -14.80 -1.07 -13.26
N ASP A 193 -13.69 -1.55 -13.82
CA ASP A 193 -13.71 -2.33 -15.07
C ASP A 193 -14.39 -3.70 -14.88
N PHE A 194 -14.49 -4.18 -13.65
CA PHE A 194 -15.12 -5.44 -13.28
C PHE A 194 -16.43 -5.24 -12.53
N ASP A 195 -16.66 -4.07 -11.94
CA ASP A 195 -17.87 -3.72 -11.22
C ASP A 195 -18.28 -2.28 -11.50
N SER A 196 -19.19 -2.09 -12.44
CA SER A 196 -19.69 -0.77 -12.86
C SER A 196 -20.44 0.00 -11.77
N SER A 197 -20.74 -0.64 -10.62
CA SER A 197 -21.27 0.06 -9.44
C SER A 197 -20.19 0.77 -8.62
N LYS A 198 -18.92 0.59 -8.98
CA LYS A 198 -17.77 1.17 -8.28
C LYS A 198 -17.13 2.28 -9.10
N GLU A 199 -16.75 3.35 -8.44
CA GLU A 199 -15.93 4.43 -9.02
C GLU A 199 -14.42 4.17 -8.84
N CYS A 200 -14.06 3.21 -7.97
CA CYS A 200 -12.68 2.82 -7.67
C CYS A 200 -11.96 2.31 -8.93
N PRO A 201 -10.78 2.80 -9.25
CA PRO A 201 -9.85 3.61 -8.46
C PRO A 201 -10.02 5.14 -8.58
N SER A 202 -11.13 5.65 -9.08
CA SER A 202 -11.45 7.06 -9.29
C SER A 202 -10.65 7.72 -10.44
N PHE A 203 -10.07 6.91 -11.32
CA PHE A 203 -9.44 7.29 -12.58
C PHE A 203 -9.39 6.07 -13.52
N ASP A 204 -9.21 6.29 -14.81
CA ASP A 204 -9.14 5.21 -15.82
C ASP A 204 -7.74 4.57 -15.83
N ALA A 205 -7.57 3.53 -15.00
CA ALA A 205 -6.30 2.83 -14.86
C ALA A 205 -5.92 2.03 -16.12
N MET A 206 -6.90 1.46 -16.82
CA MET A 206 -6.66 0.68 -18.04
C MET A 206 -6.09 1.56 -19.15
N ASN A 207 -6.63 2.75 -19.33
CA ASN A 207 -6.15 3.68 -20.34
C ASN A 207 -4.81 4.34 -19.93
N GLU A 208 -4.67 4.75 -18.65
CA GLU A 208 -3.45 5.42 -18.18
C GLU A 208 -2.21 4.51 -18.28
N TYR A 209 -2.37 3.21 -17.98
CA TYR A 209 -1.25 2.25 -17.94
C TYR A 209 -1.23 1.29 -19.15
N ARG A 210 -1.93 1.60 -20.24
CA ARG A 210 -2.05 0.74 -21.42
C ARG A 210 -0.73 0.40 -22.14
N THR A 211 0.30 1.19 -21.91
CA THR A 211 1.62 1.03 -22.57
C THR A 211 2.66 0.31 -21.67
N LEU A 212 2.29 -0.10 -20.49
CA LEU A 212 3.14 -0.88 -19.57
C LEU A 212 3.20 -2.40 -19.95
#